data_4960c9229cd49af6c69d220dbe8775e7
#
_entry.id   4960c9229cd49af6c69d220dbe8775e7
#
_cell.length_a   1.000
_cell.length_b   1.000
_cell.length_c   1.000
_cell.angle_alpha   90.00
_cell.angle_beta   90.00
_cell.angle_gamma   90.00
#
_symmetry.space_group_name_H-M   'P 1'
#
loop_
_entity.id
_entity.type
_entity.pdbx_description
1 polymer ?
#
loop_
_entity_poly.entity_id
_entity_poly.type
_entity_poly.pdbx_seq_one_letter_code
_entity_poly.pdbx_strand_id
1 'polypeptide(L)'
;MSAGKRSDTALLIIDVINDLDFPGGEKVLPWALRMVERLGPFAARMRRAGVPVIYVNDNFGYWRSNFRDTYAHCTRKGSRGRNIARALKPQPDDYFILKPKHSAFFATSLVPLLEHLGTRKLILAGLATNLCIFFSAHDAHMHEYQLTVLSDCCAAESDNDHDLALSQLQRFLHVRICRSDEVHLSAKRRRVSAKRPHATKHPSRKKAAQSAS
;
A
#
# COMPACT_ATOMS: atom_id res chain seq x y z
N MET A 1 -13.25 0.63 -17.48
CA MET A 1 -12.27 0.74 -16.37
C MET A 1 -12.99 1.36 -15.19
N SER A 2 -13.11 0.67 -14.06
CA SER A 2 -13.73 1.24 -12.84
C SER A 2 -12.77 2.24 -12.21
N ALA A 3 -13.22 3.46 -11.98
CA ALA A 3 -12.44 4.41 -11.18
C ALA A 3 -12.21 3.83 -9.79
N GLY A 4 -10.95 3.78 -9.36
CA GLY A 4 -10.56 3.20 -8.07
C GLY A 4 -11.37 3.83 -6.92
N LYS A 5 -11.84 2.99 -6.01
CA LYS A 5 -12.65 3.44 -4.87
C LYS A 5 -11.79 4.23 -3.90
N ARG A 6 -12.12 5.50 -3.64
CA ARG A 6 -11.39 6.32 -2.65
C ARG A 6 -11.40 5.69 -1.27
N SER A 7 -10.27 5.72 -0.59
CA SER A 7 -10.08 5.18 0.75
C SER A 7 -9.02 5.96 1.51
N ASP A 8 -9.33 6.32 2.75
CA ASP A 8 -8.37 6.98 3.67
C ASP A 8 -7.18 6.09 4.04
N THR A 9 -7.33 4.78 3.88
CA THR A 9 -6.31 3.78 4.20
C THR A 9 -5.97 2.94 2.97
N ALA A 10 -4.69 2.61 2.77
CA ALA A 10 -4.23 1.62 1.79
C ALA A 10 -3.28 0.60 2.43
N LEU A 11 -3.29 -0.64 1.94
CA LEU A 11 -2.32 -1.68 2.27
C LEU A 11 -1.24 -1.71 1.20
N LEU A 12 0.01 -1.47 1.57
CA LEU A 12 1.18 -1.69 0.73
C LEU A 12 1.79 -3.06 1.03
N ILE A 13 1.88 -3.90 0.02
CA ILE A 13 2.55 -5.20 0.08
C ILE A 13 3.83 -5.09 -0.74
N ILE A 14 4.98 -5.09 -0.05
CA ILE A 14 6.27 -4.74 -0.62
C ILE A 14 7.12 -6.00 -0.85
N ASP A 15 7.65 -6.15 -2.06
CA ASP A 15 8.63 -7.16 -2.50
C ASP A 15 8.28 -8.63 -2.22
N VAL A 16 7.00 -8.98 -2.16
CA VAL A 16 6.58 -10.37 -1.95
C VAL A 16 6.53 -11.20 -3.25
N ILE A 17 6.45 -10.54 -4.40
CA ILE A 17 6.62 -11.19 -5.70
C ILE A 17 8.12 -11.18 -6.01
N ASN A 18 8.83 -12.12 -5.40
CA ASN A 18 10.29 -12.18 -5.39
C ASN A 18 10.76 -13.62 -5.60
N ASP A 19 11.87 -13.81 -6.30
CA ASP A 19 12.46 -15.14 -6.50
C ASP A 19 13.40 -15.55 -5.37
N LEU A 20 13.77 -14.60 -4.48
CA LEU A 20 14.73 -14.73 -3.39
C LEU A 20 16.12 -15.19 -3.89
N ASP A 21 16.49 -14.83 -5.12
CA ASP A 21 17.77 -15.16 -5.74
C ASP A 21 18.78 -14.02 -5.55
N PHE A 22 19.06 -13.72 -4.29
CA PHE A 22 20.05 -12.73 -3.84
C PHE A 22 20.82 -13.27 -2.62
N PRO A 23 22.00 -12.73 -2.29
CA PRO A 23 22.75 -13.12 -1.10
C PRO A 23 21.91 -12.96 0.17
N GLY A 24 21.71 -14.06 0.93
CA GLY A 24 20.85 -14.08 2.11
C GLY A 24 19.37 -14.44 1.85
N GLY A 25 18.95 -14.57 0.59
CA GLY A 25 17.57 -14.94 0.26
C GLY A 25 17.12 -16.30 0.84
N GLU A 26 18.07 -17.24 1.01
CA GLU A 26 17.83 -18.51 1.69
C GLU A 26 17.52 -18.34 3.18
N LYS A 27 18.06 -17.30 3.83
CA LYS A 27 17.79 -16.99 5.24
C LYS A 27 16.41 -16.35 5.42
N VAL A 28 15.99 -15.53 4.46
CA VAL A 28 14.66 -14.89 4.47
C VAL A 28 13.54 -15.91 4.28
N LEU A 29 13.75 -16.96 3.48
CA LEU A 29 12.70 -17.90 3.06
C LEU A 29 11.86 -18.48 4.20
N PRO A 30 12.39 -19.03 5.29
CA PRO A 30 11.57 -19.60 6.36
C PRO A 30 10.69 -18.56 7.05
N TRP A 31 11.17 -17.34 7.22
CA TRP A 31 10.43 -16.23 7.81
C TRP A 31 9.34 -15.72 6.87
N ALA A 32 9.65 -15.59 5.58
CA ALA A 32 8.70 -15.19 4.56
C ALA A 32 7.55 -16.20 4.40
N LEU A 33 7.80 -17.50 4.55
CA LEU A 33 6.75 -18.52 4.54
C LEU A 33 5.80 -18.37 5.74
N ARG A 34 6.31 -18.09 6.95
CA ARG A 34 5.47 -17.79 8.13
C ARG A 34 4.67 -16.50 7.93
N MET A 35 5.29 -15.45 7.40
CA MET A 35 4.65 -14.18 7.07
C MET A 35 3.44 -14.39 6.13
N VAL A 36 3.57 -15.22 5.10
CA VAL A 36 2.51 -15.51 4.12
C VAL A 36 1.23 -16.02 4.79
N GLU A 37 1.35 -16.86 5.82
CA GLU A 37 0.21 -17.43 6.55
C GLU A 37 -0.64 -16.34 7.24
N ARG A 38 -0.04 -15.21 7.56
CA ARG A 38 -0.71 -14.05 8.16
C ARG A 38 -1.14 -13.02 7.13
N LEU A 39 -0.23 -12.68 6.21
CA LEU A 39 -0.46 -11.64 5.21
C LEU A 39 -1.56 -12.00 4.20
N GLY A 40 -1.65 -13.26 3.79
CA GLY A 40 -2.68 -13.70 2.83
C GLY A 40 -4.11 -13.45 3.33
N PRO A 41 -4.50 -13.99 4.51
CA PRO A 41 -5.81 -13.70 5.13
C PRO A 41 -6.03 -12.23 5.43
N PHE A 42 -4.98 -11.49 5.85
CA PHE A 42 -5.06 -10.06 6.11
C PHE A 42 -5.38 -9.27 4.83
N ALA A 43 -4.65 -9.50 3.74
CA ALA A 43 -4.90 -8.86 2.45
C ALA A 43 -6.32 -9.16 1.93
N ALA A 44 -6.80 -10.40 2.08
CA ALA A 44 -8.19 -10.75 1.75
C ALA A 44 -9.21 -9.97 2.60
N ARG A 45 -8.93 -9.75 3.89
CA ARG A 45 -9.76 -8.93 4.78
C ARG A 45 -9.77 -7.47 4.32
N MET A 46 -8.63 -6.90 3.95
CA MET A 46 -8.52 -5.52 3.44
C MET A 46 -9.34 -5.33 2.16
N ARG A 47 -9.24 -6.26 1.20
CA ARG A 47 -10.04 -6.24 -0.05
C ARG A 47 -11.54 -6.25 0.25
N ARG A 48 -12.01 -7.17 1.12
CA ARG A 48 -13.44 -7.22 1.51
C ARG A 48 -13.92 -5.92 2.16
N ALA A 49 -13.07 -5.26 2.92
CA ALA A 49 -13.37 -3.96 3.53
C ALA A 49 -13.31 -2.79 2.53
N GLY A 50 -12.91 -3.04 1.27
CA GLY A 50 -12.74 -2.04 0.23
C GLY A 50 -11.55 -1.12 0.49
N VAL A 51 -10.52 -1.61 1.20
CA VAL A 51 -9.22 -0.96 1.35
C VAL A 51 -8.38 -1.33 0.12
N PRO A 52 -7.84 -0.36 -0.62
CA PRO A 52 -6.94 -0.63 -1.74
C PRO A 52 -5.73 -1.45 -1.30
N VAL A 53 -5.42 -2.50 -2.06
CA VAL A 53 -4.20 -3.29 -1.91
C VAL A 53 -3.27 -2.94 -3.05
N ILE A 54 -2.06 -2.50 -2.71
CA ILE A 54 -1.06 -2.02 -3.65
C ILE A 54 0.19 -2.87 -3.47
N TYR A 55 0.52 -3.63 -4.50
CA TYR A 55 1.78 -4.35 -4.58
C TYR A 55 2.86 -3.42 -5.10
N VAL A 56 3.95 -3.31 -4.37
CA VAL A 56 5.12 -2.53 -4.79
C VAL A 56 6.33 -3.45 -4.80
N ASN A 57 6.84 -3.74 -5.99
CA ASN A 57 7.88 -4.74 -6.16
C ASN A 57 9.10 -4.18 -6.89
N ASP A 58 10.25 -4.71 -6.56
CA ASP A 58 11.50 -4.42 -7.26
C ASP A 58 11.37 -4.79 -8.75
N ASN A 59 11.96 -3.99 -9.61
CA ASN A 59 12.03 -4.23 -11.05
C ASN A 59 13.23 -5.13 -11.44
N PHE A 60 14.02 -5.60 -10.47
CA PHE A 60 15.22 -6.42 -10.66
C PHE A 60 16.23 -5.82 -11.64
N GLY A 61 16.27 -4.49 -11.76
CA GLY A 61 17.09 -3.79 -12.73
C GLY A 61 16.59 -3.88 -14.18
N TYR A 62 15.45 -4.46 -14.44
CA TYR A 62 14.86 -4.60 -15.77
C TYR A 62 13.88 -3.47 -16.07
N TRP A 63 14.33 -2.43 -16.78
CA TRP A 63 13.53 -1.27 -17.14
C TRP A 63 12.45 -1.54 -18.19
N ARG A 64 12.42 -2.73 -18.81
CA ARG A 64 11.40 -3.18 -19.77
C ARG A 64 10.47 -4.24 -19.19
N SER A 65 10.52 -4.48 -17.87
CA SER A 65 9.67 -5.46 -17.22
C SER A 65 8.27 -4.91 -16.94
N ASN A 66 7.34 -5.83 -16.77
CA ASN A 66 5.98 -5.54 -16.32
C ASN A 66 5.58 -6.57 -15.26
N PHE A 67 4.43 -6.36 -14.62
CA PHE A 67 3.97 -7.26 -13.56
C PHE A 67 3.85 -8.73 -14.02
N ARG A 68 3.33 -8.97 -15.22
CA ARG A 68 3.13 -10.34 -15.72
C ARG A 68 4.46 -11.08 -15.82
N ASP A 69 5.46 -10.43 -16.37
CA ASP A 69 6.79 -11.00 -16.55
C ASP A 69 7.49 -11.21 -15.21
N THR A 70 7.41 -10.24 -14.30
CA THR A 70 7.92 -10.35 -12.93
C THR A 70 7.28 -11.53 -12.20
N TYR A 71 5.94 -11.65 -12.26
CA TYR A 71 5.24 -12.75 -11.62
C TYR A 71 5.60 -14.11 -12.24
N ALA A 72 5.67 -14.20 -13.56
CA ALA A 72 6.07 -15.42 -14.26
C ALA A 72 7.50 -15.84 -13.88
N HIS A 73 8.43 -14.88 -13.83
CA HIS A 73 9.80 -15.11 -13.38
C HIS A 73 9.86 -15.65 -11.95
N CYS A 74 9.20 -15.01 -11.00
CA CYS A 74 9.21 -15.41 -9.59
C CYS A 74 8.48 -16.73 -9.33
N THR A 75 7.54 -17.12 -10.19
CA THR A 75 6.76 -18.36 -10.03
C THR A 75 7.26 -19.53 -10.88
N ARG A 76 8.36 -19.38 -11.64
CA ARG A 76 8.95 -20.46 -12.45
C ARG A 76 9.36 -21.65 -11.60
N LYS A 77 9.47 -22.81 -12.21
CA LYS A 77 10.00 -24.02 -11.53
C LYS A 77 11.43 -23.75 -11.07
N GLY A 78 11.73 -24.07 -9.81
CA GLY A 78 13.05 -23.86 -9.21
C GLY A 78 13.26 -22.49 -8.56
N SER A 79 12.38 -21.49 -8.75
CA SER A 79 12.43 -20.24 -8.00
C SER A 79 12.22 -20.49 -6.51
N ARG A 80 13.13 -19.98 -5.67
CA ARG A 80 13.09 -20.13 -4.20
C ARG A 80 11.85 -19.44 -3.61
N GLY A 81 11.49 -18.26 -4.13
CA GLY A 81 10.31 -17.48 -3.70
C GLY A 81 8.99 -17.92 -4.30
N ARG A 82 8.96 -18.98 -5.12
CA ARG A 82 7.78 -19.42 -5.86
C ARG A 82 6.53 -19.60 -5.00
N ASN A 83 6.64 -20.23 -3.85
CA ASN A 83 5.50 -20.51 -2.98
C ASN A 83 4.94 -19.24 -2.36
N ILE A 84 5.79 -18.28 -2.00
CA ILE A 84 5.41 -16.96 -1.50
C ILE A 84 4.66 -16.19 -2.57
N ALA A 85 5.27 -16.03 -3.76
CA ALA A 85 4.67 -15.31 -4.88
C ALA A 85 3.32 -15.90 -5.32
N ARG A 86 3.17 -17.22 -5.30
CA ARG A 86 1.90 -17.89 -5.63
C ARG A 86 0.82 -17.69 -4.57
N ALA A 87 1.18 -17.81 -3.29
CA ALA A 87 0.24 -17.62 -2.18
C ALA A 87 -0.25 -16.17 -2.07
N LEU A 88 0.61 -15.21 -2.40
CA LEU A 88 0.29 -13.78 -2.38
C LEU A 88 0.04 -13.20 -3.78
N LYS A 89 -0.47 -14.02 -4.71
CA LYS A 89 -0.79 -13.54 -6.05
C LYS A 89 -1.74 -12.34 -6.00
N PRO A 90 -1.39 -11.21 -6.63
CA PRO A 90 -2.29 -10.07 -6.76
C PRO A 90 -3.60 -10.45 -7.46
N GLN A 91 -4.69 -9.86 -6.99
CA GLN A 91 -6.02 -10.02 -7.57
C GLN A 91 -6.25 -8.97 -8.68
N PRO A 92 -7.24 -9.15 -9.58
CA PRO A 92 -7.48 -8.24 -10.70
C PRO A 92 -7.73 -6.78 -10.32
N ASP A 93 -8.27 -6.53 -9.13
CA ASP A 93 -8.57 -5.18 -8.61
C ASP A 93 -7.42 -4.59 -7.77
N ASP A 94 -6.31 -5.31 -7.58
CA ASP A 94 -5.15 -4.79 -6.88
C ASP A 94 -4.31 -3.90 -7.79
N TYR A 95 -3.68 -2.90 -7.18
CA TYR A 95 -2.72 -2.04 -7.88
C TYR A 95 -1.33 -2.68 -7.87
N PHE A 96 -0.54 -2.37 -8.90
CA PHE A 96 0.81 -2.88 -9.01
C PHE A 96 1.78 -1.77 -9.44
N ILE A 97 2.90 -1.65 -8.72
CA ILE A 97 3.96 -0.67 -8.97
C ILE A 97 5.30 -1.39 -8.99
N LEU A 98 6.15 -1.07 -9.96
CA LEU A 98 7.56 -1.47 -9.97
C LEU A 98 8.41 -0.33 -9.43
N LYS A 99 9.33 -0.65 -8.52
CA LYS A 99 10.28 0.28 -7.91
C LYS A 99 11.72 -0.04 -8.32
N PRO A 100 12.56 0.97 -8.58
CA PRO A 100 13.95 0.75 -8.98
C PRO A 100 14.94 0.66 -7.80
N LYS A 101 14.50 0.96 -6.58
CA LYS A 101 15.30 1.00 -5.36
C LYS A 101 14.48 0.50 -4.17
N HIS A 102 15.08 0.47 -2.98
CA HIS A 102 14.48 -0.11 -1.78
C HIS A 102 13.16 0.54 -1.37
N SER A 103 13.08 1.88 -1.42
CA SER A 103 11.84 2.57 -1.05
C SER A 103 10.76 2.42 -2.12
N ALA A 104 9.53 2.15 -1.68
CA ALA A 104 8.34 2.13 -2.52
C ALA A 104 8.01 3.49 -3.15
N PHE A 105 8.54 4.58 -2.59
CA PHE A 105 8.27 5.95 -3.01
C PHE A 105 9.28 6.46 -4.04
N PHE A 106 10.52 5.96 -3.98
CA PHE A 106 11.60 6.49 -4.81
C PHE A 106 11.38 6.22 -6.29
N ALA A 107 11.23 7.28 -7.07
CA ALA A 107 11.06 7.24 -8.54
C ALA A 107 9.93 6.30 -9.00
N THR A 108 8.80 6.29 -8.27
CA THR A 108 7.61 5.49 -8.58
C THR A 108 6.36 6.35 -8.76
N SER A 109 5.29 5.76 -9.27
CA SER A 109 3.97 6.39 -9.34
C SER A 109 3.14 6.23 -8.06
N LEU A 110 3.75 5.86 -6.92
CA LEU A 110 3.01 5.57 -5.68
C LEU A 110 2.32 6.83 -5.13
N VAL A 111 3.03 7.96 -5.03
CA VAL A 111 2.47 9.21 -4.50
C VAL A 111 1.25 9.68 -5.30
N PRO A 112 1.31 9.84 -6.63
CA PRO A 112 0.14 10.18 -7.42
C PRO A 112 -1.04 9.18 -7.27
N LEU A 113 -0.76 7.88 -7.14
CA LEU A 113 -1.78 6.88 -6.91
C LEU A 113 -2.47 7.08 -5.53
N LEU A 114 -1.69 7.30 -4.47
CA LEU A 114 -2.23 7.51 -3.12
C LEU A 114 -3.08 8.79 -3.05
N GLU A 115 -2.66 9.85 -3.72
CA GLU A 115 -3.43 11.10 -3.86
C GLU A 115 -4.74 10.86 -4.60
N HIS A 116 -4.71 10.15 -5.72
CA HIS A 116 -5.91 9.76 -6.47
C HIS A 116 -6.89 8.96 -5.61
N LEU A 117 -6.39 8.05 -4.81
CA LEU A 117 -7.19 7.24 -3.87
C LEU A 117 -7.66 8.05 -2.65
N GLY A 118 -7.07 9.21 -2.37
CA GLY A 118 -7.36 10.03 -1.19
C GLY A 118 -6.84 9.41 0.10
N THR A 119 -5.76 8.63 0.00
CA THR A 119 -5.17 7.90 1.11
C THR A 119 -4.35 8.82 2.01
N ARG A 120 -4.47 8.64 3.33
CA ARG A 120 -3.72 9.33 4.38
C ARG A 120 -3.04 8.37 5.34
N LYS A 121 -3.47 7.11 5.34
CA LYS A 121 -2.99 6.07 6.25
C LYS A 121 -2.45 4.90 5.45
N LEU A 122 -1.26 4.45 5.80
CA LEU A 122 -0.62 3.32 5.14
C LEU A 122 -0.40 2.18 6.14
N ILE A 123 -0.74 0.99 5.70
CA ILE A 123 -0.38 -0.26 6.38
C ILE A 123 0.70 -0.89 5.53
N LEU A 124 1.88 -1.12 6.10
CA LEU A 124 3.01 -1.71 5.39
C LEU A 124 3.18 -3.17 5.81
N ALA A 125 3.43 -4.03 4.83
CA ALA A 125 3.71 -5.45 5.00
C ALA A 125 4.60 -5.97 3.87
N GLY A 126 5.34 -7.04 4.07
CA GLY A 126 6.18 -7.69 3.07
C GLY A 126 7.64 -7.82 3.45
N LEU A 127 8.53 -7.69 2.48
CA LEU A 127 9.96 -7.97 2.56
C LEU A 127 10.83 -6.76 2.20
N ALA A 128 12.05 -6.64 2.73
CA ALA A 128 12.44 -7.15 4.01
C ALA A 128 12.22 -6.05 5.05
N THR A 129 11.94 -6.42 6.31
CA THR A 129 11.62 -5.47 7.39
C THR A 129 12.70 -4.41 7.56
N ASN A 130 13.96 -4.86 7.57
CA ASN A 130 15.16 -4.05 7.78
C ASN A 130 15.65 -3.32 6.51
N LEU A 131 14.97 -3.50 5.37
CA LEU A 131 15.38 -2.91 4.09
C LEU A 131 14.20 -2.18 3.41
N CYS A 132 13.45 -2.85 2.54
CA CYS A 132 12.45 -2.16 1.72
C CYS A 132 11.26 -1.62 2.55
N ILE A 133 10.83 -2.33 3.61
CA ILE A 133 9.83 -1.82 4.56
C ILE A 133 10.40 -0.61 5.30
N PHE A 134 11.63 -0.70 5.82
CA PHE A 134 12.30 0.34 6.58
C PHE A 134 12.45 1.65 5.77
N PHE A 135 13.02 1.56 4.57
CA PHE A 135 13.18 2.74 3.69
C PHE A 135 11.84 3.31 3.23
N SER A 136 10.86 2.44 2.93
CA SER A 136 9.52 2.91 2.55
C SER A 136 8.80 3.61 3.69
N ALA A 137 8.97 3.15 4.94
CA ALA A 137 8.41 3.80 6.11
C ALA A 137 9.02 5.19 6.35
N HIS A 138 10.33 5.37 6.12
CA HIS A 138 10.98 6.67 6.21
C HIS A 138 10.45 7.65 5.18
N ASP A 139 10.37 7.25 3.91
CA ASP A 139 9.84 8.12 2.86
C ASP A 139 8.35 8.42 3.09
N ALA A 140 7.55 7.42 3.48
CA ALA A 140 6.14 7.64 3.84
C ALA A 140 5.97 8.64 4.99
N HIS A 141 6.87 8.61 5.99
CA HIS A 141 6.89 9.59 7.08
C HIS A 141 7.22 11.00 6.55
N MET A 142 8.19 11.14 5.64
CA MET A 142 8.52 12.42 5.01
C MET A 142 7.38 12.97 4.16
N HIS A 143 6.51 12.10 3.64
CA HIS A 143 5.27 12.47 2.95
C HIS A 143 4.05 12.64 3.88
N GLU A 144 4.26 12.65 5.20
CA GLU A 144 3.25 12.88 6.24
C GLU A 144 2.11 11.84 6.29
N TYR A 145 2.35 10.61 5.83
CA TYR A 145 1.39 9.51 6.00
C TYR A 145 1.38 8.99 7.45
N GLN A 146 0.18 8.67 7.96
CA GLN A 146 0.04 7.90 9.19
C GLN A 146 0.39 6.44 8.92
N LEU A 147 1.37 5.91 9.65
CA LEU A 147 1.95 4.60 9.36
C LEU A 147 1.59 3.55 10.39
N THR A 148 1.30 2.36 9.89
CA THR A 148 1.23 1.12 10.64
C THR A 148 2.09 0.08 9.93
N VAL A 149 3.01 -0.58 10.64
CA VAL A 149 3.76 -1.73 10.13
C VAL A 149 3.29 -2.98 10.87
N LEU A 150 3.00 -4.03 10.11
CA LEU A 150 2.50 -5.29 10.66
C LEU A 150 3.67 -6.21 11.02
N SER A 151 3.92 -6.39 12.31
CA SER A 151 5.04 -7.21 12.78
C SER A 151 4.94 -8.68 12.34
N ASP A 152 3.74 -9.24 12.27
CA ASP A 152 3.52 -10.64 11.84
C ASP A 152 3.32 -10.81 10.32
N CYS A 153 3.34 -9.69 9.56
CA CYS A 153 3.22 -9.65 8.10
C CYS A 153 4.45 -9.05 7.42
N CYS A 154 5.56 -8.92 8.13
CA CYS A 154 6.88 -8.56 7.61
C CYS A 154 7.88 -9.66 7.98
N ALA A 155 8.97 -9.76 7.21
CA ALA A 155 10.05 -10.70 7.49
C ALA A 155 11.42 -10.12 7.12
N ALA A 156 12.47 -10.59 7.78
CA ALA A 156 13.85 -10.27 7.51
C ALA A 156 14.70 -11.56 7.51
N GLU A 157 16.02 -11.43 7.44
CA GLU A 157 16.96 -12.56 7.45
C GLU A 157 17.05 -13.25 8.81
N SER A 158 16.66 -12.54 9.89
CA SER A 158 16.62 -13.05 11.26
C SER A 158 15.58 -12.30 12.09
N ASP A 159 15.18 -12.87 13.25
CA ASP A 159 14.34 -12.20 14.24
C ASP A 159 15.02 -10.92 14.75
N ASN A 160 16.33 -10.97 14.99
CA ASN A 160 17.08 -9.80 15.48
C ASN A 160 17.02 -8.62 14.49
N ASP A 161 17.21 -8.87 13.19
CA ASP A 161 17.16 -7.82 12.17
C ASP A 161 15.73 -7.27 12.05
N HIS A 162 14.72 -8.15 12.14
CA HIS A 162 13.33 -7.78 12.15
C HIS A 162 12.98 -6.87 13.34
N ASP A 163 13.27 -7.32 14.56
CA ASP A 163 12.93 -6.62 15.81
C ASP A 163 13.67 -5.28 15.92
N LEU A 164 14.96 -5.24 15.53
CA LEU A 164 15.75 -4.01 15.51
C LEU A 164 15.14 -2.97 14.57
N ALA A 165 14.77 -3.37 13.35
CA ALA A 165 14.15 -2.47 12.39
C ALA A 165 12.81 -1.93 12.90
N LEU A 166 11.94 -2.79 13.44
CA LEU A 166 10.65 -2.38 14.01
C LEU A 166 10.83 -1.41 15.20
N SER A 167 11.79 -1.70 16.09
CA SER A 167 12.11 -0.85 17.22
C SER A 167 12.56 0.56 16.78
N GLN A 168 13.40 0.64 15.73
CA GLN A 168 13.85 1.92 15.18
C GLN A 168 12.70 2.70 14.55
N LEU A 169 11.83 2.06 13.77
CA LEU A 169 10.65 2.69 13.18
C LEU A 169 9.70 3.25 14.26
N GLN A 170 9.49 2.49 15.32
CA GLN A 170 8.65 2.94 16.44
C GLN A 170 9.28 4.11 17.18
N ARG A 171 10.57 4.02 17.48
CA ARG A 171 11.28 5.02 18.32
C ARG A 171 11.47 6.35 17.60
N PHE A 172 11.85 6.34 16.33
CA PHE A 172 12.25 7.56 15.61
C PHE A 172 11.14 8.17 14.76
N LEU A 173 10.25 7.34 14.19
CA LEU A 173 9.17 7.81 13.32
C LEU A 173 7.79 7.71 13.96
N HIS A 174 7.71 7.22 15.21
CA HIS A 174 6.46 7.00 15.93
C HIS A 174 5.45 6.13 15.15
N VAL A 175 5.97 5.20 14.33
CA VAL A 175 5.15 4.26 13.56
C VAL A 175 4.42 3.32 14.51
N ARG A 176 3.13 3.10 14.27
CA ARG A 176 2.40 2.07 14.98
C ARG A 176 2.88 0.68 14.52
N ILE A 177 3.49 -0.07 15.43
CA ILE A 177 3.82 -1.48 15.22
C ILE A 177 2.72 -2.31 15.90
N CYS A 178 2.11 -3.24 15.15
CA CYS A 178 1.08 -4.12 15.68
C CYS A 178 0.99 -5.41 14.85
N ARG A 179 0.27 -6.40 15.38
CA ARG A 179 -0.06 -7.63 14.64
C ARG A 179 -1.25 -7.39 13.70
N SER A 180 -1.38 -8.24 12.70
CA SER A 180 -2.47 -8.14 11.71
C SER A 180 -3.88 -8.28 12.32
N ASP A 181 -4.04 -9.05 13.40
CA ASP A 181 -5.30 -9.23 14.14
C ASP A 181 -5.70 -8.02 14.99
N GLU A 182 -4.75 -7.14 15.36
CA GLU A 182 -4.98 -5.91 16.11
C GLU A 182 -5.39 -4.72 15.24
N VAL A 183 -5.44 -4.90 13.92
CA VAL A 183 -5.88 -3.84 13.00
C VAL A 183 -7.40 -3.79 12.95
N HIS A 184 -7.97 -2.73 13.49
CA HIS A 184 -9.39 -2.43 13.40
C HIS A 184 -9.64 -1.34 12.36
N LEU A 185 -10.43 -1.66 11.33
CA LEU A 185 -10.84 -0.67 10.33
C LEU A 185 -12.02 0.12 10.89
N SER A 186 -11.90 1.44 10.94
CA SER A 186 -13.02 2.30 11.28
C SER A 186 -14.17 2.05 10.28
N ALA A 187 -15.37 1.78 10.77
CA ALA A 187 -16.55 1.64 9.93
C ALA A 187 -16.68 2.91 9.04
N LYS A 188 -16.86 2.72 7.73
CA LYS A 188 -17.07 3.85 6.81
C LYS A 188 -18.24 4.68 7.31
N ARG A 189 -18.01 5.90 7.80
CA ARG A 189 -19.06 6.89 7.98
C ARG A 189 -19.72 7.06 6.59
N ARG A 190 -20.96 6.56 6.43
CA ARG A 190 -21.78 6.89 5.29
C ARG A 190 -21.92 8.42 5.28
N ARG A 191 -21.23 9.09 4.37
CA ARG A 191 -21.55 10.48 4.07
C ARG A 191 -22.98 10.48 3.56
N VAL A 192 -23.90 10.84 4.43
CA VAL A 192 -25.24 11.27 4.00
C VAL A 192 -24.97 12.49 3.13
N SER A 193 -25.25 12.38 1.83
CA SER A 193 -25.20 13.51 0.91
C SER A 193 -26.24 14.52 1.39
N ALA A 194 -25.81 15.60 2.05
CA ALA A 194 -26.66 16.73 2.30
C ALA A 194 -27.11 17.25 0.92
N LYS A 195 -28.37 17.03 0.56
CA LYS A 195 -29.00 17.69 -0.57
C LYS A 195 -28.82 19.20 -0.37
N ARG A 196 -28.11 19.87 -1.27
CA ARG A 196 -28.08 21.32 -1.32
C ARG A 196 -29.50 21.82 -1.44
N PRO A 197 -29.98 22.76 -0.59
CA PRO A 197 -31.29 23.36 -0.78
C PRO A 197 -31.29 24.12 -2.11
N HIS A 198 -32.35 23.93 -2.85
CA HIS A 198 -32.64 24.65 -4.10
C HIS A 198 -32.56 26.14 -3.85
N ALA A 199 -31.70 26.87 -4.55
CA ALA A 199 -31.67 28.32 -4.56
C ALA A 199 -32.97 28.83 -5.17
N THR A 200 -33.79 29.49 -4.35
CA THR A 200 -34.96 30.22 -4.80
C THR A 200 -34.53 31.37 -5.73
N LYS A 201 -35.13 31.36 -6.93
CA LYS A 201 -34.93 32.43 -7.93
C LYS A 201 -35.51 33.75 -7.35
N HIS A 202 -34.66 34.77 -7.24
CA HIS A 202 -35.10 36.14 -7.00
C HIS A 202 -35.85 36.69 -8.24
N PRO A 203 -36.96 37.35 -8.07
CA PRO A 203 -37.65 38.00 -9.19
C PRO A 203 -36.90 39.25 -9.65
N SER A 204 -36.78 39.40 -10.96
CA SER A 204 -36.15 40.50 -11.66
C SER A 204 -36.92 41.82 -11.42
N ARG A 205 -36.26 42.81 -10.84
CA ARG A 205 -36.77 44.21 -10.77
C ARG A 205 -36.68 44.85 -12.16
N LYS A 206 -37.85 45.12 -12.75
CA LYS A 206 -37.99 45.98 -13.93
C LYS A 206 -37.51 47.40 -13.61
N LYS A 207 -36.58 47.93 -14.41
CA LYS A 207 -36.27 49.35 -14.42
C LYS A 207 -37.37 50.10 -15.15
N ALA A 208 -38.02 51.00 -14.45
CA ALA A 208 -38.86 52.04 -15.05
C ALA A 208 -37.92 53.14 -15.57
N ALA A 209 -38.05 53.48 -16.87
CA ALA A 209 -37.49 54.65 -17.45
C ALA A 209 -38.47 55.83 -17.18
N GLN A 210 -37.94 56.93 -16.67
CA GLN A 210 -38.60 58.22 -16.77
C GLN A 210 -37.63 59.24 -17.27
N SER A 211 -38.03 59.84 -18.38
CA SER A 211 -37.57 61.04 -19.05
C SER A 211 -37.84 62.27 -18.21
N ALA A 212 -36.97 63.24 -18.25
CA ALA A 212 -37.31 64.64 -18.44
C ALA A 212 -36.07 65.53 -18.22
N SER A 213 -35.87 66.33 -19.12
CA SER A 213 -35.51 67.70 -19.43
C SER A 213 -34.07 68.02 -19.44
#